data_b34cfb6c4d7fc76cb5fff014365d3dcb
#
_entry.id   b34cfb6c4d7fc76cb5fff014365d3dcb
#
_cell.length_a   1.000
_cell.length_b   1.000
_cell.length_c   1.000
_cell.angle_alpha   90.00
_cell.angle_beta   90.00
_cell.angle_gamma   90.00
#
_symmetry.space_group_name_H-M   'P 1'
#
loop_
_entity.id
_entity.type
_entity.pdbx_description
1 polymer ?
#
loop_
_entity_poly.entity_id
_entity_poly.type
_entity_poly.pdbx_seq_one_letter_code
_entity_poly.pdbx_strand_id
1 'polypeptide(L)'
;MFSNGFLMGEAGSATIARLSHQRMIPVVAFSETFKFCKKAMLDKYITAESVSHKFRYNSTDITRVEIKYDVTPAKYIDMVTCEVGCFPAITVPVII
;
A
#
# COMPACT_ATOMS: atom_id res chain seq x y z
N MET A 1 6.86 3.18 -3.93
CA MET A 1 6.55 1.99 -4.76
C MET A 1 7.67 0.98 -4.68
N PHE A 2 7.32 -0.28 -4.62
CA PHE A 2 8.29 -1.37 -4.59
C PHE A 2 8.52 -1.94 -6.00
N SER A 3 9.60 -2.71 -6.15
CA SER A 3 10.00 -3.23 -7.47
C SER A 3 8.98 -4.17 -8.12
N ASN A 4 8.10 -4.76 -7.33
CA ASN A 4 7.01 -5.62 -7.84
C ASN A 4 5.73 -4.84 -8.17
N GLY A 5 5.77 -3.51 -8.10
CA GLY A 5 4.61 -2.66 -8.37
C GLY A 5 3.69 -2.46 -7.18
N PHE A 6 4.00 -3.02 -6.02
CA PHE A 6 3.21 -2.80 -4.81
C PHE A 6 3.48 -1.38 -4.28
N LEU A 7 2.47 -0.80 -3.67
CA LEU A 7 2.53 0.56 -3.14
C LEU A 7 2.33 0.55 -1.63
N MET A 8 3.25 1.17 -0.89
CA MET A 8 3.05 1.45 0.52
C MET A 8 2.42 2.84 0.67
N GLY A 9 1.31 2.91 1.33
CA GLY A 9 0.61 4.17 1.61
C GLY A 9 0.06 4.20 3.02
N GLU A 10 -0.66 5.26 3.36
CA GLU A 10 -1.32 5.35 4.65
C GLU A 10 -2.35 4.23 4.81
N ALA A 11 -2.58 3.81 6.05
CA ALA A 11 -3.53 2.75 6.35
C ALA A 11 -4.92 3.09 5.78
N GLY A 12 -5.53 2.12 5.12
CA GLY A 12 -6.79 2.29 4.41
C GLY A 12 -6.65 2.45 2.90
N SER A 13 -5.46 2.77 2.40
CA SER A 13 -5.22 2.93 0.96
C SER A 13 -5.49 1.64 0.19
N ALA A 14 -5.04 0.49 0.71
CA ALA A 14 -5.27 -0.81 0.08
C ALA A 14 -6.76 -1.17 0.06
N THR A 15 -7.50 -0.84 1.10
CA THR A 15 -8.94 -1.07 1.17
C THR A 15 -9.67 -0.26 0.10
N ILE A 16 -9.32 1.01 -0.04
CA ILE A 16 -9.92 1.88 -1.05
C ILE A 16 -9.61 1.36 -2.45
N ALA A 17 -8.37 0.97 -2.70
CA ALA A 17 -7.95 0.44 -4.01
C ALA A 17 -8.71 -0.84 -4.37
N ARG A 18 -8.86 -1.75 -3.41
CA ARG A 18 -9.59 -3.00 -3.62
C ARG A 18 -11.07 -2.75 -3.93
N LEU A 19 -11.72 -1.88 -3.16
CA LEU A 19 -13.12 -1.54 -3.39
C LEU A 19 -13.33 -0.86 -4.73
N SER A 20 -12.42 0.03 -5.12
CA SER A 20 -12.45 0.69 -6.42
C SER A 20 -12.31 -0.32 -7.55
N HIS A 21 -11.40 -1.29 -7.39
CA HIS A 21 -11.22 -2.36 -8.37
C HIS A 21 -12.49 -3.17 -8.58
N GLN A 22 -13.19 -3.54 -7.48
CA GLN A 22 -14.45 -4.27 -7.55
C GLN A 22 -15.55 -3.48 -8.27
N ARG A 23 -15.50 -2.16 -8.20
CA ARG A 23 -16.48 -1.28 -8.84
C ARG A 23 -16.02 -0.77 -10.20
N MET A 24 -14.91 -1.27 -10.69
CA MET A 24 -14.31 -0.88 -11.97
C MET A 24 -13.99 0.62 -12.05
N ILE A 25 -13.61 1.19 -10.92
CA ILE A 25 -13.14 2.57 -10.84
C ILE A 25 -11.62 2.57 -10.96
N PRO A 26 -11.03 3.30 -11.91
CA PRO A 26 -9.58 3.34 -12.07
C PRO A 26 -8.90 3.92 -10.83
N VAL A 27 -7.76 3.33 -10.45
CA VAL A 27 -6.92 3.78 -9.34
C VAL A 27 -5.60 4.25 -9.92
N VAL A 28 -5.25 5.50 -9.67
CA VAL A 28 -4.01 6.12 -10.15
C VAL A 28 -3.18 6.52 -8.94
N ALA A 29 -1.93 6.07 -8.91
CA ALA A 29 -0.99 6.42 -7.86
C ALA A 29 -0.04 7.51 -8.37
N PHE A 30 0.12 8.57 -7.57
CA PHE A 30 1.09 9.62 -7.84
C PHE A 30 2.30 9.38 -6.95
N SER A 31 3.46 9.18 -7.54
CA SER A 31 4.69 8.92 -6.80
C SER A 31 5.89 9.42 -7.60
N GLU A 32 6.78 10.14 -6.92
CA GLU A 32 8.02 10.59 -7.53
C GLU A 32 9.01 9.42 -7.61
N THR A 33 9.88 9.41 -8.62
CA THR A 33 10.80 8.29 -8.86
C THR A 33 11.76 8.05 -7.70
N PHE A 34 12.13 9.08 -6.95
CA PHE A 34 13.01 8.90 -5.79
C PHE A 34 12.35 8.13 -4.64
N LYS A 35 11.05 8.00 -4.66
CA LYS A 35 10.31 7.17 -3.69
C LYS A 35 10.19 5.71 -4.11
N PHE A 36 10.68 5.36 -5.28
CA PHE A 36 10.67 3.98 -5.75
C PHE A 36 11.76 3.20 -5.02
N CYS A 37 11.41 2.00 -4.57
CA CYS A 37 12.31 1.13 -3.82
C CYS A 37 12.60 -0.12 -4.61
N LYS A 38 13.88 -0.53 -4.66
CA LYS A 38 14.30 -1.74 -5.37
C LYS A 38 13.83 -3.03 -4.70
N LYS A 39 13.43 -2.96 -3.44
CA LYS A 39 12.94 -4.14 -2.72
C LYS A 39 11.54 -4.50 -3.20
N ALA A 40 11.26 -5.80 -3.27
CA ALA A 40 9.90 -6.30 -3.44
C ALA A 40 9.23 -6.44 -2.08
N MET A 41 7.95 -6.05 -2.00
CA MET A 41 7.18 -6.18 -0.76
C MET A 41 5.97 -7.05 -1.03
N LEU A 42 5.71 -7.99 -0.13
CA LEU A 42 4.51 -8.82 -0.17
C LEU A 42 3.41 -8.13 0.65
N ASP A 43 2.16 -8.30 0.22
CA ASP A 43 0.99 -7.67 0.83
C ASP A 43 0.73 -8.11 2.27
N LYS A 44 1.26 -9.25 2.67
CA LYS A 44 1.09 -9.81 4.02
C LYS A 44 2.03 -9.21 5.07
N TYR A 45 2.99 -8.37 4.68
CA TYR A 45 3.90 -7.76 5.64
C TYR A 45 3.24 -6.55 6.29
N ILE A 46 3.30 -6.53 7.63
CA ILE A 46 2.93 -5.39 8.45
C ILE A 46 4.19 -4.58 8.72
N THR A 47 4.11 -3.26 8.57
CA THR A 47 5.26 -2.40 8.79
C THR A 47 5.71 -2.42 10.25
N ALA A 48 7.00 -2.13 10.48
CA ALA A 48 7.56 -2.03 11.83
C ALA A 48 6.95 -0.88 12.65
N GLU A 49 6.18 0.00 12.02
CA GLU A 49 5.53 1.13 12.67
C GLU A 49 4.17 0.79 13.26
N SER A 50 3.76 -0.47 13.22
CA SER A 50 2.55 -0.92 13.90
C SER A 50 2.71 -0.80 15.41
N VAL A 51 1.71 -0.25 16.08
CA VAL A 51 1.71 -0.07 17.52
C VAL A 51 0.57 -0.88 18.12
N SER A 52 0.91 -1.69 19.14
CA SER A 52 -0.07 -2.48 19.86
C SER A 52 -0.37 -1.83 21.21
N HIS A 53 -1.64 -1.64 21.51
CA HIS A 53 -2.12 -1.14 22.80
C HIS A 53 -2.96 -2.21 23.45
N LYS A 54 -2.71 -2.44 24.76
CA LYS A 54 -3.52 -3.36 25.56
C LYS A 54 -4.33 -2.55 26.56
N PHE A 55 -5.62 -2.85 26.66
CA PHE A 55 -6.48 -2.26 27.69
C PHE A 55 -7.54 -3.26 28.12
N ARG A 56 -8.10 -3.03 29.33
CA ARG A 56 -9.08 -3.92 29.93
C ARG A 56 -10.46 -3.27 29.86
N TYR A 57 -11.43 -4.05 29.39
CA TYR A 57 -12.83 -3.65 29.36
C TYR A 57 -13.71 -4.79 29.84
N ASN A 58 -14.55 -4.53 30.87
CA ASN A 58 -15.44 -5.53 31.49
C ASN A 58 -14.70 -6.82 31.85
N SER A 59 -13.55 -6.71 32.50
CA SER A 59 -12.68 -7.84 32.88
C SER A 59 -12.13 -8.64 31.70
N THR A 60 -12.25 -8.13 30.47
CA THR A 60 -11.70 -8.73 29.26
C THR A 60 -10.50 -7.92 28.80
N ASP A 61 -9.38 -8.58 28.55
CA ASP A 61 -8.20 -7.94 27.99
C ASP A 61 -8.41 -7.75 26.50
N ILE A 62 -8.28 -6.49 26.04
CA ILE A 62 -8.41 -6.12 24.64
C ILE A 62 -7.06 -5.62 24.14
N THR A 63 -6.63 -6.16 23.02
CA THR A 63 -5.43 -5.67 22.33
C THR A 63 -5.86 -4.84 21.11
N ARG A 64 -5.44 -3.59 21.10
CA ARG A 64 -5.64 -2.70 19.96
C ARG A 64 -4.33 -2.58 19.19
N VAL A 65 -4.37 -2.85 17.90
CA VAL A 65 -3.22 -2.69 17.00
C VAL A 65 -3.48 -1.51 16.08
N GLU A 66 -2.61 -0.52 16.11
CA GLU A 66 -2.64 0.60 15.18
C GLU A 66 -1.62 0.37 14.09
N ILE A 67 -2.09 0.40 12.84
CA ILE A 67 -1.25 0.25 11.66
C ILE A 67 -1.22 1.59 10.95
N LYS A 68 -0.03 2.19 10.80
CA LYS A 68 0.12 3.49 10.14
C LYS A 68 0.11 3.37 8.62
N TYR A 69 0.65 2.29 8.08
CA TYR A 69 0.80 2.09 6.66
C TYR A 69 0.26 0.72 6.27
N ASP A 70 -0.20 0.62 5.05
CA ASP A 70 -0.53 -0.65 4.44
C ASP A 70 0.12 -0.76 3.05
N VAL A 71 0.07 -1.96 2.48
CA VAL A 71 0.67 -2.26 1.18
C VAL A 71 -0.44 -2.64 0.23
N THR A 72 -0.55 -1.89 -0.87
CA THR A 72 -1.53 -2.16 -1.92
C THR A 72 -0.90 -3.04 -2.98
N PRO A 73 -1.48 -4.22 -3.27
CA PRO A 73 -1.02 -5.07 -4.36
C PRO A 73 -1.12 -4.37 -5.72
N ALA A 74 -0.16 -4.66 -6.60
CA ALA A 74 -0.11 -4.05 -7.93
C ALA A 74 -1.37 -4.27 -8.75
N LYS A 75 -2.07 -5.38 -8.54
CA LYS A 75 -3.29 -5.71 -9.27
C LYS A 75 -4.44 -4.72 -9.06
N TYR A 76 -4.40 -3.96 -7.97
CA TYR A 76 -5.43 -2.95 -7.65
C TYR A 76 -5.03 -1.54 -8.08
N ILE A 77 -3.85 -1.37 -8.65
CA ILE A 77 -3.35 -0.09 -9.13
C ILE A 77 -3.35 -0.13 -10.65
N ASP A 78 -4.15 0.73 -11.27
CA ASP A 78 -4.28 0.73 -12.72
C ASP A 78 -3.13 1.48 -13.38
N MET A 79 -2.64 2.55 -12.75
CA MET A 79 -1.61 3.37 -13.34
C MET A 79 -0.80 4.08 -12.26
N VAL A 80 0.49 4.27 -12.54
CA VAL A 80 1.39 5.06 -11.71
C VAL A 80 1.82 6.28 -12.50
N THR A 81 1.66 7.46 -11.90
CA THR A 81 2.09 8.73 -12.49
C THR A 81 3.28 9.27 -11.72
N CYS A 82 4.36 9.57 -12.42
CA CYS A 82 5.54 10.20 -11.85
C CYS A 82 6.04 11.30 -12.78
N GLU A 83 7.17 11.94 -12.46
CA GLU A 83 7.71 13.02 -13.26
C GLU A 83 8.18 12.55 -14.65
N VAL A 84 8.38 11.25 -14.85
CA VAL A 84 8.79 10.66 -16.12
C VAL A 84 7.60 10.35 -17.02
N GLY A 85 6.40 10.27 -16.46
CA GLY A 85 5.18 9.96 -17.20
C GLY A 85 4.23 9.04 -16.44
N CYS A 86 3.30 8.44 -17.17
CA CYS A 86 2.28 7.54 -16.63
C CYS A 86 2.54 6.12 -17.12
N PHE A 87 2.55 5.15 -16.21
CA PHE A 87 2.87 3.76 -16.52
C PHE A 87 1.93 2.81 -15.77
N PRO A 88 1.69 1.59 -16.30
CA PRO A 88 1.11 0.53 -15.51
C PRO A 88 2.02 0.17 -14.32
N ALA A 89 1.45 -0.28 -13.22
CA ALA A 89 2.23 -0.63 -12.02
C ALA A 89 3.28 -1.73 -12.30
N ILE A 90 3.01 -2.62 -13.23
CA ILE A 90 3.93 -3.71 -13.57
C ILE A 90 5.22 -3.24 -14.26
N THR A 91 5.26 -2.00 -14.76
CA THR A 91 6.45 -1.45 -15.42
C THR A 91 7.42 -0.79 -14.45
N VAL A 92 7.08 -0.71 -13.17
CA VAL A 92 7.96 -0.08 -12.17
C VAL A 92 9.38 -0.67 -12.16
N PRO A 93 9.58 -2.00 -12.27
CA PRO A 93 10.94 -2.54 -12.32
C PRO A 93 11.80 -2.03 -13.47
N VAL A 94 11.19 -1.62 -14.57
CA VAL A 94 11.89 -1.07 -15.75
C VAL A 94 12.38 0.35 -15.49
N ILE A 95 11.64 1.10 -14.64
CA ILE A 95 11.94 2.50 -14.31
C ILE A 95 13.04 2.59 -13.25
N ILE A 96 13.01 1.67 -12.31
CA ILE A 96 14.04 1.57 -11.26
C ILE A 96 15.38 1.10 -11.89
#